data_7393115f09554930498e38fe3d120142
#
_entry.id   7393115f09554930498e38fe3d120142
#
_cell.length_a   1.000
_cell.length_b   1.000
_cell.length_c   1.000
_cell.angle_alpha   90.00
_cell.angle_beta   90.00
_cell.angle_gamma   90.00
#
_symmetry.space_group_name_H-M   'P 1'
#
loop_
_entity.id
_entity.type
_entity.pdbx_description
1 polymer ?
#
loop_
_entity_poly.entity_id
_entity_poly.type
_entity_poly.pdbx_seq_one_letter_code
_entity_poly.pdbx_strand_id
1 'polypeptide(L)'
;DSERISLYRELDNMEEERDILAFTERLKDRFGKIPKEGKELIRIVRLRRMAKKLGMEKVVLKKGQMSLFLVNNPDSPYYQSEAFGKLLGFIQKHPRECNLREQNGKRSIVIKNVPTVEAACGYLQEMEKINSTDF
;
A
#
# COMPACT_ATOMS: atom_id res chain seq x y z
N ASP A 1 18.54 -13.91 -12.84
CA ASP A 1 19.92 -13.55 -12.53
C ASP A 1 20.02 -13.29 -11.03
N SER A 2 21.07 -13.83 -10.41
CA SER A 2 21.23 -13.81 -8.95
C SER A 2 21.41 -12.40 -8.38
N GLU A 3 22.05 -11.50 -9.12
CA GLU A 3 22.24 -10.12 -8.71
C GLU A 3 20.89 -9.40 -8.64
N ARG A 4 20.03 -9.59 -9.63
CA ARG A 4 18.69 -9.01 -9.68
C ARG A 4 17.85 -9.49 -8.50
N ILE A 5 17.88 -10.79 -8.23
CA ILE A 5 17.14 -11.39 -7.10
C ILE A 5 17.61 -10.79 -5.77
N SER A 6 18.93 -10.62 -5.61
CA SER A 6 19.53 -10.03 -4.41
C SER A 6 19.05 -8.60 -4.21
N LEU A 7 19.02 -7.81 -5.29
CA LEU A 7 18.56 -6.42 -5.24
C LEU A 7 17.08 -6.35 -4.87
N TYR A 8 16.26 -7.25 -5.43
CA TYR A 8 14.83 -7.27 -5.13
C TYR A 8 14.57 -7.63 -3.67
N ARG A 9 15.34 -8.56 -3.11
CA ARG A 9 15.23 -8.90 -1.69
C ARG A 9 15.62 -7.74 -0.79
N GLU A 10 16.68 -7.02 -1.16
CA GLU A 10 17.09 -5.84 -0.41
C GLU A 10 15.98 -4.81 -0.38
N LEU A 11 15.38 -4.54 -1.54
CA LEU A 11 14.29 -3.57 -1.68
C LEU A 11 13.05 -3.99 -0.87
N ASP A 12 12.69 -5.27 -0.91
CA ASP A 12 11.52 -5.80 -0.18
C ASP A 12 11.64 -5.62 1.34
N ASN A 13 12.86 -5.53 1.87
CA ASN A 13 13.08 -5.38 3.30
C ASN A 13 13.15 -3.92 3.76
N MET A 14 13.03 -2.98 2.83
CA MET A 14 13.09 -1.56 3.17
C MET A 14 11.76 -1.07 3.73
N GLU A 15 11.81 -0.36 4.84
CA GLU A 15 10.62 0.16 5.49
C GLU A 15 10.50 1.67 5.43
N GLU A 16 11.62 2.38 5.21
CA GLU A 16 11.63 3.83 5.21
C GLU A 16 11.87 4.42 3.81
N GLU A 17 11.20 5.53 3.54
CA GLU A 17 11.30 6.20 2.24
C GLU A 17 12.74 6.61 1.93
N ARG A 18 13.49 7.08 2.94
CA ARG A 18 14.89 7.48 2.73
C ARG A 18 15.75 6.31 2.24
N ASP A 19 15.46 5.09 2.71
CA ASP A 19 16.20 3.90 2.28
C ASP A 19 15.84 3.53 0.85
N ILE A 20 14.58 3.67 0.48
CA ILE A 20 14.12 3.42 -0.89
C ILE A 20 14.75 4.43 -1.85
N LEU A 21 14.80 5.70 -1.46
CA LEU A 21 15.42 6.74 -2.27
C LEU A 21 16.93 6.49 -2.46
N ALA A 22 17.63 6.13 -1.38
CA ALA A 22 19.06 5.82 -1.45
C ALA A 22 19.32 4.62 -2.34
N PHE A 23 18.49 3.58 -2.24
CA PHE A 23 18.58 2.40 -3.09
C PHE A 23 18.37 2.76 -4.56
N THR A 24 17.39 3.60 -4.85
CA THR A 24 17.09 4.05 -6.20
C THR A 24 18.28 4.78 -6.81
N GLU A 25 18.94 5.65 -6.03
CA GLU A 25 20.12 6.35 -6.51
C GLU A 25 21.30 5.40 -6.77
N ARG A 26 21.50 4.40 -5.91
CA ARG A 26 22.54 3.39 -6.14
C ARG A 26 22.28 2.59 -7.42
N LEU A 27 21.02 2.28 -7.71
CA LEU A 27 20.67 1.61 -8.96
C LEU A 27 20.99 2.45 -10.18
N LYS A 28 20.66 3.75 -10.12
CA LYS A 28 20.97 4.68 -11.21
C LYS A 28 22.47 4.79 -11.44
N ASP A 29 23.24 4.90 -10.37
CA ASP A 29 24.69 5.03 -10.46
C ASP A 29 25.34 3.79 -11.06
N ARG A 30 24.82 2.62 -10.73
CA ARG A 30 25.41 1.35 -11.17
C ARG A 30 24.93 0.92 -12.56
N PHE A 31 23.65 1.08 -12.85
CA PHE A 31 23.04 0.54 -14.07
C PHE A 31 22.56 1.61 -15.04
N GLY A 32 22.67 2.88 -14.68
CA GLY A 32 22.15 3.98 -15.48
C GLY A 32 20.65 4.11 -15.29
N LYS A 33 19.92 4.29 -16.39
CA LYS A 33 18.47 4.45 -16.33
C LYS A 33 17.80 3.20 -15.76
N ILE A 34 16.93 3.39 -14.75
CA ILE A 34 16.20 2.29 -14.14
C ILE A 34 15.19 1.73 -15.13
N PRO A 35 15.20 0.40 -15.37
CA PRO A 35 14.21 -0.22 -16.27
C PRO A 35 12.78 -0.04 -15.73
N LYS A 36 11.79 -0.17 -16.63
CA LYS A 36 10.38 -0.05 -16.27
C LYS A 36 9.99 -1.03 -15.15
N GLU A 37 10.49 -2.26 -15.22
CA GLU A 37 10.22 -3.29 -14.21
C GLU A 37 10.76 -2.91 -12.84
N GLY A 38 11.93 -2.28 -12.80
CA GLY A 38 12.53 -1.80 -11.56
C GLY A 38 11.73 -0.66 -10.95
N LYS A 39 11.24 0.26 -11.77
CA LYS A 39 10.39 1.36 -11.31
C LYS A 39 9.08 0.83 -10.72
N GLU A 40 8.49 -0.15 -11.37
CA GLU A 40 7.25 -0.76 -10.92
C GLU A 40 7.44 -1.47 -9.57
N LEU A 41 8.56 -2.18 -9.42
CA LEU A 41 8.88 -2.85 -8.16
C LEU A 41 9.04 -1.85 -7.01
N ILE A 42 9.69 -0.72 -7.27
CA ILE A 42 9.84 0.33 -6.27
C ILE A 42 8.47 0.85 -5.84
N ARG A 43 7.55 1.03 -6.78
CA ARG A 43 6.18 1.45 -6.46
C ARG A 43 5.45 0.43 -5.60
N ILE A 44 5.63 -0.86 -5.90
CA ILE A 44 5.03 -1.94 -5.12
C ILE A 44 5.53 -1.93 -3.67
N VAL A 45 6.82 -1.73 -3.49
CA VAL A 45 7.40 -1.67 -2.14
C VAL A 45 6.85 -0.45 -1.38
N ARG A 46 6.74 0.70 -2.04
CA ARG A 46 6.14 1.88 -1.44
C ARG A 46 4.68 1.66 -1.05
N LEU A 47 3.94 0.98 -1.92
CA LEU A 47 2.54 0.64 -1.65
C LEU A 47 2.42 -0.21 -0.39
N ARG A 48 3.23 -1.26 -0.28
CA ARG A 48 3.24 -2.14 0.89
C ARG A 48 3.59 -1.37 2.16
N ARG A 49 4.58 -0.50 2.08
CA ARG A 49 5.02 0.31 3.22
C ARG A 49 3.89 1.22 3.70
N MET A 50 3.23 1.91 2.77
CA MET A 50 2.10 2.78 3.12
C MET A 50 0.95 2.00 3.73
N ALA A 51 0.63 0.84 3.15
CA ALA A 51 -0.45 -0.01 3.67
C ALA A 51 -0.14 -0.50 5.09
N LYS A 52 1.10 -0.91 5.33
CA LYS A 52 1.54 -1.36 6.65
C LYS A 52 1.40 -0.25 7.69
N LYS A 53 1.80 0.96 7.32
CA LYS A 53 1.66 2.14 8.17
C LYS A 53 0.21 2.43 8.53
N LEU A 54 -0.71 2.14 7.62
CA LEU A 54 -2.15 2.35 7.82
C LEU A 54 -2.82 1.14 8.49
N GLY A 55 -2.03 0.16 8.93
CA GLY A 55 -2.53 -0.98 9.65
C GLY A 55 -3.10 -2.10 8.80
N MET A 56 -2.88 -2.07 7.50
CA MET A 56 -3.29 -3.15 6.62
C MET A 56 -2.32 -4.32 6.71
N GLU A 57 -2.85 -5.52 6.77
CA GLU A 57 -2.04 -6.74 6.83
C GLU A 57 -1.56 -7.19 5.46
N LYS A 58 -2.32 -6.84 4.41
CA LYS A 58 -2.03 -7.29 3.05
C LYS A 58 -2.73 -6.38 2.04
N VAL A 59 -2.10 -6.19 0.89
CA VAL A 59 -2.69 -5.48 -0.24
C VAL A 59 -2.64 -6.39 -1.46
N VAL A 60 -3.76 -6.51 -2.16
CA VAL A 60 -3.83 -7.27 -3.41
C VAL A 60 -4.40 -6.36 -4.50
N LEU A 61 -3.65 -6.22 -5.59
CA LEU A 61 -4.12 -5.54 -6.80
C LEU A 61 -4.45 -6.58 -7.85
N LYS A 62 -5.70 -6.60 -8.28
CA LYS A 62 -6.14 -7.58 -9.26
C LYS A 62 -7.33 -7.05 -10.04
N LYS A 63 -7.27 -7.14 -11.36
CA LYS A 63 -8.38 -6.78 -12.25
C LYS A 63 -8.94 -5.37 -12.01
N GLY A 64 -8.04 -4.41 -11.81
CA GLY A 64 -8.44 -3.02 -11.62
C GLY A 64 -9.01 -2.72 -10.24
N GLN A 65 -8.86 -3.61 -9.29
CA GLN A 65 -9.34 -3.43 -7.92
C GLN A 65 -8.19 -3.59 -6.92
N MET A 66 -8.29 -2.86 -5.82
CA MET A 66 -7.34 -2.99 -4.71
C MET A 66 -8.07 -3.51 -3.48
N SER A 67 -7.61 -4.65 -2.96
CA SER A 67 -8.16 -5.22 -1.72
C SER A 67 -7.18 -4.93 -0.59
N LEU A 68 -7.69 -4.27 0.46
CA LEU A 68 -6.91 -3.94 1.65
C LEU A 68 -7.40 -4.84 2.78
N PHE A 69 -6.55 -5.76 3.22
CA PHE A 69 -6.92 -6.72 4.25
C PHE A 69 -6.64 -6.14 5.64
N LEU A 70 -7.66 -6.17 6.48
CA LEU A 70 -7.63 -5.59 7.82
C LEU A 70 -7.38 -6.66 8.86
N VAL A 71 -7.08 -6.22 10.08
CA VAL A 71 -6.91 -7.13 11.22
C VAL A 71 -8.21 -7.88 11.45
N ASN A 72 -8.13 -9.22 11.57
CA ASN A 72 -9.32 -10.07 11.69
C ASN A 72 -9.99 -10.00 13.05
N ASN A 73 -9.22 -9.77 14.12
CA ASN A 73 -9.79 -9.71 15.47
C ASN A 73 -10.55 -8.40 15.69
N PRO A 74 -11.90 -8.44 15.85
CA PRO A 74 -12.67 -7.22 16.03
C PRO A 74 -12.36 -6.47 17.31
N ASP A 75 -11.73 -7.12 18.28
CA ASP A 75 -11.33 -6.50 19.55
C ASP A 75 -9.93 -5.90 19.49
N SER A 76 -9.25 -5.96 18.34
CA SER A 76 -7.93 -5.40 18.17
C SER A 76 -7.94 -3.89 18.41
N PRO A 77 -6.90 -3.35 19.06
CA PRO A 77 -6.76 -1.89 19.21
C PRO A 77 -6.72 -1.15 17.89
N TYR A 78 -6.42 -1.83 16.79
CA TYR A 78 -6.45 -1.25 15.45
C TYR A 78 -7.77 -0.53 15.17
N TYR A 79 -8.92 -1.13 15.56
CA TYR A 79 -10.23 -0.57 15.27
C TYR A 79 -10.57 0.69 16.06
N GLN A 80 -9.70 1.06 17.02
CA GLN A 80 -9.80 2.31 17.76
C GLN A 80 -8.65 3.25 17.42
N SER A 81 -7.82 2.88 16.44
CA SER A 81 -6.65 3.64 16.05
C SER A 81 -6.97 4.79 15.10
N GLU A 82 -6.06 5.75 15.04
CA GLU A 82 -6.11 6.83 14.06
C GLU A 82 -6.06 6.29 12.63
N ALA A 83 -5.30 5.22 12.40
CA ALA A 83 -5.20 4.60 11.08
C ALA A 83 -6.56 4.11 10.60
N PHE A 84 -7.34 3.45 11.46
CA PHE A 84 -8.67 3.00 11.10
C PHE A 84 -9.61 4.18 10.87
N GLY A 85 -9.48 5.24 11.65
CA GLY A 85 -10.25 6.47 11.45
C GLY A 85 -9.99 7.08 10.07
N LYS A 86 -8.74 7.06 9.62
CA LYS A 86 -8.38 7.54 8.28
C LYS A 86 -9.03 6.69 7.18
N LEU A 87 -9.06 5.37 7.38
CA LEU A 87 -9.73 4.46 6.45
C LEU A 87 -11.23 4.77 6.37
N LEU A 88 -11.88 4.95 7.50
CA LEU A 88 -13.32 5.29 7.53
C LEU A 88 -13.60 6.61 6.82
N GLY A 89 -12.76 7.62 7.04
CA GLY A 89 -12.88 8.91 6.36
C GLY A 89 -12.72 8.77 4.85
N PHE A 90 -11.80 7.93 4.41
CA PHE A 90 -11.62 7.66 2.99
C PHE A 90 -12.87 6.99 2.39
N ILE A 91 -13.44 6.01 3.09
CA ILE A 91 -14.66 5.32 2.64
C ILE A 91 -15.81 6.31 2.51
N GLN A 92 -15.93 7.25 3.43
CA GLN A 92 -16.98 8.27 3.38
C GLN A 92 -16.83 9.21 2.19
N LYS A 93 -15.59 9.47 1.76
CA LYS A 93 -15.30 10.30 0.59
C LYS A 93 -15.48 9.55 -0.73
N HIS A 94 -15.36 8.22 -0.71
CA HIS A 94 -15.44 7.39 -1.90
C HIS A 94 -16.42 6.22 -1.72
N PRO A 95 -17.68 6.51 -1.37
CA PRO A 95 -18.62 5.44 -1.01
C PRO A 95 -18.98 4.51 -2.18
N ARG A 96 -18.87 5.00 -3.41
CA ARG A 96 -19.21 4.19 -4.58
C ARG A 96 -18.09 3.24 -4.98
N GLU A 97 -16.86 3.60 -4.68
CA GLU A 97 -15.68 2.82 -5.04
C GLU A 97 -15.32 1.79 -3.98
N CYS A 98 -15.77 1.97 -2.74
CA CYS A 98 -15.37 1.14 -1.60
C CYS A 98 -16.46 0.16 -1.20
N ASN A 99 -16.07 -1.11 -1.04
CA ASN A 99 -16.97 -2.16 -0.54
C ASN A 99 -16.28 -2.94 0.57
N LEU A 100 -16.99 -3.12 1.67
CA LEU A 100 -16.52 -4.01 2.73
C LEU A 100 -16.81 -5.45 2.31
N ARG A 101 -15.83 -6.31 2.42
CA ARG A 101 -15.95 -7.73 2.12
C ARG A 101 -15.49 -8.55 3.32
N GLU A 102 -16.28 -9.53 3.67
CA GLU A 102 -15.92 -10.46 4.73
C GLU A 102 -16.07 -11.87 4.15
N GLN A 103 -14.95 -12.61 4.10
CA GLN A 103 -14.93 -13.92 3.48
C GLN A 103 -13.94 -14.81 4.22
N ASN A 104 -14.40 -15.99 4.64
CA ASN A 104 -13.57 -16.96 5.38
C ASN A 104 -12.93 -16.36 6.63
N GLY A 105 -13.66 -15.50 7.34
CA GLY A 105 -13.16 -14.83 8.54
C GLY A 105 -12.19 -13.71 8.28
N LYS A 106 -11.95 -13.37 7.02
CA LYS A 106 -11.06 -12.26 6.65
C LYS A 106 -11.84 -11.04 6.23
N ARG A 107 -11.49 -9.90 6.81
CA ARG A 107 -12.10 -8.62 6.45
C ARG A 107 -11.22 -7.86 5.48
N SER A 108 -11.82 -7.31 4.45
CA SER A 108 -11.10 -6.45 3.51
C SER A 108 -11.99 -5.34 3.02
N ILE A 109 -11.34 -4.24 2.61
CA ILE A 109 -12.00 -3.16 1.88
C ILE A 109 -11.54 -3.30 0.43
N VAL A 110 -12.51 -3.44 -0.48
CA VAL A 110 -12.22 -3.51 -1.92
C VAL A 110 -12.48 -2.14 -2.53
N ILE A 111 -11.45 -1.57 -3.15
CA ILE A 111 -11.54 -0.28 -3.81
C ILE A 111 -11.51 -0.52 -5.32
N LYS A 112 -12.54 -0.04 -6.02
CA LYS A 112 -12.66 -0.16 -7.47
C LYS A 112 -11.91 0.95 -8.18
N ASN A 113 -11.70 0.79 -9.48
CA ASN A 113 -11.04 1.79 -10.33
C ASN A 113 -9.61 2.08 -9.91
N VAL A 114 -8.86 1.00 -9.65
CA VAL A 114 -7.44 1.08 -9.33
C VAL A 114 -6.67 0.31 -10.42
N PRO A 115 -6.44 0.93 -11.59
CA PRO A 115 -5.86 0.22 -12.73
C PRO A 115 -4.37 -0.02 -12.63
N THR A 116 -3.66 0.73 -11.81
CA THR A 116 -2.19 0.66 -11.73
C THR A 116 -1.71 0.74 -10.29
N VAL A 117 -0.45 0.34 -10.07
CA VAL A 117 0.19 0.49 -8.76
C VAL A 117 0.32 1.97 -8.40
N GLU A 118 0.58 2.82 -9.40
CA GLU A 118 0.64 4.26 -9.17
C GLU A 118 -0.67 4.81 -8.64
N ALA A 119 -1.79 4.40 -9.22
CA ALA A 119 -3.13 4.80 -8.76
C ALA A 119 -3.37 4.30 -7.32
N ALA A 120 -2.96 3.07 -7.02
CA ALA A 120 -3.07 2.50 -5.68
C ALA A 120 -2.29 3.34 -4.66
N CYS A 121 -1.06 3.71 -4.99
CA CYS A 121 -0.25 4.57 -4.13
C CYS A 121 -0.94 5.91 -3.90
N GLY A 122 -1.54 6.48 -4.94
CA GLY A 122 -2.28 7.74 -4.83
C GLY A 122 -3.44 7.65 -3.85
N TYR A 123 -4.19 6.57 -3.88
CA TYR A 123 -5.29 6.36 -2.94
C TYR A 123 -4.81 6.21 -1.50
N LEU A 124 -3.72 5.47 -1.28
CA LEU A 124 -3.18 5.33 0.07
C LEU A 124 -2.58 6.64 0.59
N GLN A 125 -1.99 7.44 -0.28
CA GLN A 125 -1.51 8.78 0.08
C GLN A 125 -2.66 9.68 0.50
N GLU A 126 -3.77 9.64 -0.25
CA GLU A 126 -4.97 10.39 0.10
C GLU A 126 -5.50 9.96 1.47
N MET A 127 -5.56 8.65 1.70
CA MET A 127 -6.02 8.08 2.96
C MET A 127 -5.14 8.55 4.13
N GLU A 128 -3.83 8.53 3.95
CA GLU A 128 -2.88 8.95 4.98
C GLU A 128 -3.07 10.42 5.39
N LYS A 129 -3.50 11.27 4.46
CA LYS A 129 -3.71 12.70 4.69
C LYS A 129 -5.03 13.04 5.35
N ILE A 130 -5.94 12.07 5.46
CA ILE A 130 -7.24 12.31 6.08
C ILE A 130 -7.04 12.50 7.58
N ASN A 131 -7.69 13.52 8.12
CA ASN A 131 -7.71 13.77 9.56
C ASN A 131 -8.84 12.96 10.18
N SER A 132 -8.50 12.07 11.13
CA SER A 132 -9.48 11.21 11.79
C SER A 132 -10.53 11.98 12.60
N THR A 133 -10.33 13.28 12.81
CA THR A 133 -11.30 14.12 13.51
C THR A 133 -12.30 14.80 12.57
N ASP A 134 -12.19 14.57 11.26
CA ASP A 134 -13.05 15.23 10.27
C ASP A 134 -14.41 14.53 10.07
N PHE A 135 -14.74 13.57 10.93
CA PHE A 135 -16.04 12.89 10.85
C PHE A 135 -16.57 12.46 12.21
#